data_bbd1bf0767b50595abd51d300c339849
#
_entry.id   bbd1bf0767b50595abd51d300c339849
#
_cell.length_a   1.000
_cell.length_b   1.000
_cell.length_c   1.000
_cell.angle_alpha   90.00
_cell.angle_beta   90.00
_cell.angle_gamma   90.00
#
_symmetry.space_group_name_H-M   'P 1'
#
loop_
_entity.id
_entity.type
_entity.pdbx_description
1 polymer ?
#
loop_
_entity_poly.entity_id
_entity_poly.type
_entity_poly.pdbx_seq_one_letter_code
_entity_poly.pdbx_strand_id
1 'polypeptide(L)'
;TTVNAAGNSTQLLNYEATDAEAMEGNNYYRLTQVDIDGTTKTYDVINVSCSGAAKGYFSAYPNPSTGSFQVILNDKNLVGSGILSVKDTKGSELLNRTIEVKPGINMFSVTDLNLAPGVYYIQIVNGERATEVLKEVIR
;
A
#
# COMPACT_ATOMS: atom_id res chain seq x y z
N THR A 1 3.42 4.80 20.11
CA THR A 1 4.15 5.79 19.29
C THR A 1 3.52 7.16 19.47
N THR A 2 4.34 8.22 19.55
CA THR A 2 3.90 9.62 19.61
C THR A 2 4.43 10.34 18.38
N VAL A 3 3.56 11.11 17.72
CA VAL A 3 3.92 11.98 16.61
C VAL A 3 3.68 13.43 17.02
N ASN A 4 4.72 14.25 16.92
CA ASN A 4 4.60 15.67 17.27
C ASN A 4 3.81 16.39 16.17
N ALA A 5 2.71 17.03 16.57
CA ALA A 5 1.91 17.86 15.69
C ALA A 5 2.51 19.27 15.57
N ALA A 6 2.27 19.95 14.46
CA ALA A 6 2.77 21.31 14.21
C ALA A 6 2.04 22.40 15.01
N GLY A 7 1.14 22.02 15.91
CA GLY A 7 0.29 22.96 16.64
C GLY A 7 -0.82 23.56 15.76
N ASN A 8 -1.01 24.86 15.84
CA ASN A 8 -2.03 25.54 15.01
C ASN A 8 -1.59 25.62 13.55
N SER A 9 -2.36 25.08 12.64
CA SER A 9 -2.14 25.18 11.19
C SER A 9 -3.42 25.58 10.49
N THR A 10 -3.32 26.46 9.52
CA THR A 10 -4.41 26.81 8.59
C THR A 10 -4.39 25.92 7.34
N GLN A 11 -3.41 25.05 7.22
CA GLN A 11 -3.27 24.09 6.11
C GLN A 11 -3.51 22.68 6.61
N LEU A 12 -3.98 21.81 5.71
CA LEU A 12 -4.07 20.38 5.98
C LEU A 12 -2.66 19.80 6.13
N LEU A 13 -2.40 19.16 7.25
CA LEU A 13 -1.14 18.47 7.53
C LEU A 13 -1.40 16.97 7.64
N ASN A 14 -0.56 16.18 7.01
CA ASN A 14 -0.58 14.73 7.11
C ASN A 14 0.48 14.26 8.12
N TYR A 15 0.08 13.32 8.99
CA TYR A 15 0.96 12.69 9.95
C TYR A 15 0.94 11.19 9.74
N GLU A 16 2.10 10.56 9.86
CA GLU A 16 2.26 9.12 9.71
C GLU A 16 2.92 8.52 10.94
N ALA A 17 2.50 7.32 11.29
CA ALA A 17 3.14 6.51 12.32
C ALA A 17 3.21 5.07 11.83
N THR A 18 4.36 4.43 12.02
CA THR A 18 4.56 3.02 11.68
C THR A 18 4.65 2.21 12.97
N ASP A 19 3.92 1.11 13.03
CA ASP A 19 4.08 0.09 14.04
C ASP A 19 5.01 -1.01 13.51
N ALA A 20 6.25 -1.00 13.96
CA ALA A 20 7.26 -1.98 13.57
C ALA A 20 7.09 -3.34 14.27
N GLU A 21 6.26 -3.37 15.32
CA GLU A 21 6.04 -4.55 16.17
C GLU A 21 4.61 -5.12 16.03
N ALA A 22 3.91 -4.74 14.95
CA ALA A 22 2.57 -5.25 14.70
C ALA A 22 2.57 -6.78 14.71
N MET A 23 1.66 -7.35 15.51
CA MET A 23 1.52 -8.81 15.65
C MET A 23 0.79 -9.40 14.46
N GLU A 24 1.03 -10.69 14.21
CA GLU A 24 0.22 -11.47 13.28
C GLU A 24 -1.24 -11.52 13.76
N GLY A 25 -2.17 -11.31 12.82
CA GLY A 25 -3.60 -11.30 13.12
C GLY A 25 -4.15 -9.90 13.33
N ASN A 26 -5.12 -9.77 14.22
CA ASN A 26 -5.81 -8.50 14.44
C ASN A 26 -5.03 -7.59 15.39
N ASN A 27 -4.68 -6.42 14.91
CA ASN A 27 -4.11 -5.33 15.70
C ASN A 27 -5.16 -4.23 15.83
N TYR A 28 -5.26 -3.68 17.03
CA TYR A 28 -6.23 -2.65 17.35
C TYR A 28 -5.51 -1.35 17.66
N TYR A 29 -5.80 -0.31 16.92
CA TYR A 29 -5.18 1.00 17.08
C TYR A 29 -6.21 2.04 17.48
N ARG A 30 -5.78 2.95 18.33
CA ARG A 30 -6.58 4.10 18.74
C ARG A 30 -5.74 5.36 18.69
N LEU A 31 -6.27 6.38 18.02
CA LEU A 31 -5.66 7.70 18.01
C LEU A 31 -6.16 8.52 19.20
N THR A 32 -5.24 9.16 19.91
CA THR A 32 -5.54 10.20 20.89
C THR A 32 -4.78 11.46 20.48
N GLN A 33 -5.52 12.52 20.22
CA GLN A 33 -4.97 13.85 19.99
C GLN A 33 -4.87 14.58 21.33
N VAL A 34 -3.76 15.26 21.55
CA VAL A 34 -3.56 16.13 22.72
C VAL A 34 -3.27 17.53 22.19
N ASP A 35 -4.11 18.47 22.53
CA ASP A 35 -3.94 19.87 22.18
C ASP A 35 -2.95 20.58 23.10
N ILE A 36 -2.48 21.76 22.70
CA ILE A 36 -1.47 22.54 23.45
C ILE A 36 -1.96 22.89 24.87
N ASP A 37 -3.25 23.07 25.05
CA ASP A 37 -3.90 23.36 26.33
C ASP A 37 -4.08 22.11 27.23
N GLY A 38 -3.67 20.93 26.75
CA GLY A 38 -3.81 19.65 27.42
C GLY A 38 -5.16 18.97 27.19
N THR A 39 -6.05 19.57 26.43
CA THR A 39 -7.33 18.93 26.05
C THR A 39 -7.06 17.71 25.18
N THR A 40 -7.72 16.61 25.48
CA THR A 40 -7.55 15.35 24.75
C THR A 40 -8.80 14.97 24.00
N LYS A 41 -8.61 14.50 22.77
CA LYS A 41 -9.64 13.88 21.95
C LYS A 41 -9.21 12.47 21.57
N THR A 42 -9.99 11.49 21.96
CA THR A 42 -9.77 10.09 21.61
C THR A 42 -10.74 9.69 20.52
N TYR A 43 -10.21 9.05 19.50
CA TYR A 43 -10.97 8.54 18.36
C TYR A 43 -11.31 7.07 18.56
N ASP A 44 -12.24 6.57 17.75
CA ASP A 44 -12.65 5.17 17.80
C ASP A 44 -11.49 4.23 17.50
N VAL A 45 -11.58 3.02 18.05
CA VAL A 45 -10.61 1.96 17.78
C VAL A 45 -10.81 1.44 16.37
N ILE A 46 -9.72 1.39 15.62
CA ILE A 46 -9.69 0.72 14.31
C ILE A 46 -9.03 -0.65 14.47
N ASN A 47 -9.56 -1.63 13.74
CA ASN A 47 -8.94 -2.95 13.62
C ASN A 47 -8.18 -3.03 12.30
N VAL A 48 -6.91 -3.41 12.39
CA VAL A 48 -6.06 -3.70 11.23
C VAL A 48 -5.62 -5.15 11.34
N SER A 49 -6.05 -5.98 10.40
CA SER A 49 -5.60 -7.36 10.34
C SER A 49 -4.27 -7.45 9.61
N CYS A 50 -3.22 -7.75 10.36
CA CYS A 50 -1.92 -8.08 9.80
C CYS A 50 -1.88 -9.59 9.61
N SER A 51 -2.08 -10.06 8.39
CA SER A 51 -1.81 -11.46 8.08
C SER A 51 -0.29 -11.65 8.16
N GLY A 52 0.12 -12.56 9.03
CA GLY A 52 1.50 -12.77 9.38
C GLY A 52 2.42 -13.01 8.21
N ALA A 53 3.71 -12.98 8.50
CA ALA A 53 4.85 -13.04 7.58
C ALA A 53 4.88 -14.21 6.57
N ALA A 54 3.84 -15.01 6.48
CA ALA A 54 3.71 -16.09 5.50
C ALA A 54 3.00 -15.67 4.20
N LYS A 55 2.13 -14.63 4.25
CA LYS A 55 1.58 -14.02 3.03
C LYS A 55 2.04 -12.58 2.98
N GLY A 56 2.89 -12.28 2.03
CA GLY A 56 3.35 -10.91 1.81
C GLY A 56 2.18 -9.94 1.63
N TYR A 57 2.40 -8.69 2.01
CA TYR A 57 1.44 -7.62 1.76
C TYR A 57 1.59 -7.17 0.31
N PHE A 58 0.50 -7.20 -0.44
CA PHE A 58 0.46 -6.75 -1.81
C PHE A 58 -0.82 -5.94 -2.05
N SER A 59 -0.67 -4.68 -2.42
CA SER A 59 -1.81 -3.79 -2.65
C SER A 59 -1.52 -2.74 -3.70
N ALA A 60 -2.56 -2.10 -4.22
CA ALA A 60 -2.47 -0.93 -5.08
C ALA A 60 -3.27 0.23 -4.46
N TYR A 61 -2.74 1.45 -4.53
CA TYR A 61 -3.37 2.65 -3.97
C TYR A 61 -3.06 3.90 -4.80
N PRO A 62 -4.03 4.78 -5.02
CA PRO A 62 -5.45 4.61 -4.69
C PRO A 62 -6.10 3.54 -5.58
N ASN A 63 -7.13 2.86 -5.07
CA ASN A 63 -7.98 1.96 -5.83
C ASN A 63 -9.44 2.18 -5.39
N PRO A 64 -10.29 2.78 -6.23
CA PRO A 64 -10.06 3.19 -7.63
C PRO A 64 -9.10 4.37 -7.81
N SER A 65 -8.46 4.43 -8.99
CA SER A 65 -7.58 5.53 -9.39
C SER A 65 -8.01 6.19 -10.70
N THR A 66 -7.34 7.28 -11.08
CA THR A 66 -7.53 8.00 -12.34
C THR A 66 -6.45 7.68 -13.37
N GLY A 67 -5.87 6.47 -13.31
CA GLY A 67 -4.83 6.00 -14.22
C GLY A 67 -3.42 6.05 -13.66
N SER A 68 -3.25 6.60 -12.46
CA SER A 68 -1.96 6.57 -11.73
C SER A 68 -2.16 6.01 -10.35
N PHE A 69 -1.35 5.04 -9.96
CA PHE A 69 -1.40 4.37 -8.67
C PHE A 69 -0.03 3.87 -8.24
N GLN A 70 0.09 3.50 -6.99
CA GLN A 70 1.28 2.86 -6.44
C GLN A 70 0.98 1.41 -6.10
N VAL A 71 1.90 0.54 -6.46
CA VAL A 71 1.90 -0.86 -6.06
C VAL A 71 2.81 -1.00 -4.85
N ILE A 72 2.28 -1.52 -3.75
CA ILE A 72 2.99 -1.70 -2.49
C ILE A 72 3.18 -3.20 -2.27
N LEU A 73 4.42 -3.61 -2.07
CA LEU A 73 4.80 -4.99 -1.83
C LEU A 73 5.71 -5.10 -0.60
N ASN A 74 5.37 -6.03 0.29
CA ASN A 74 6.25 -6.50 1.35
C ASN A 74 6.19 -8.04 1.38
N ASP A 75 7.06 -8.69 0.65
CA ASP A 75 7.14 -10.16 0.59
C ASP A 75 8.60 -10.61 0.60
N LYS A 76 9.01 -11.22 1.71
CA LYS A 76 10.37 -11.75 1.87
C LYS A 76 10.75 -12.85 0.88
N ASN A 77 9.75 -13.49 0.27
CA ASN A 77 9.96 -14.58 -0.67
C ASN A 77 10.14 -14.10 -2.12
N LEU A 78 9.87 -12.82 -2.38
CA LEU A 78 9.97 -12.20 -3.70
C LEU A 78 11.15 -11.22 -3.83
N VAL A 79 12.10 -11.27 -2.90
CA VAL A 79 13.31 -10.41 -2.94
C VAL A 79 14.16 -10.73 -4.15
N GLY A 80 14.66 -9.67 -4.80
CA GLY A 80 15.48 -9.73 -6.02
C GLY A 80 14.79 -9.22 -7.25
N SER A 81 15.33 -9.52 -8.43
CA SER A 81 14.77 -9.06 -9.70
C SER A 81 13.45 -9.74 -10.01
N GLY A 82 12.44 -8.94 -10.33
CA GLY A 82 11.11 -9.40 -10.68
C GLY A 82 10.48 -8.60 -11.82
N ILE A 83 9.31 -9.02 -12.25
CA ILE A 83 8.53 -8.37 -13.31
C ILE A 83 7.21 -7.91 -12.71
N LEU A 84 6.96 -6.60 -12.74
CA LEU A 84 5.65 -6.01 -12.47
C LEU A 84 4.87 -5.95 -13.79
N SER A 85 3.72 -6.62 -13.82
CA SER A 85 2.83 -6.62 -14.97
C SER A 85 1.47 -6.01 -14.65
N VAL A 86 0.90 -5.30 -15.63
CA VAL A 86 -0.50 -4.83 -15.62
C VAL A 86 -1.17 -5.34 -16.88
N LYS A 87 -2.33 -5.98 -16.71
CA LYS A 87 -3.10 -6.59 -17.82
C LYS A 87 -4.54 -6.10 -17.79
N ASP A 88 -5.16 -6.03 -18.95
CA ASP A 88 -6.59 -5.79 -19.08
C ASP A 88 -7.42 -7.07 -18.80
N THR A 89 -8.74 -6.94 -18.88
CA THR A 89 -9.68 -8.07 -18.69
C THR A 89 -9.60 -9.13 -19.79
N LYS A 90 -8.96 -8.82 -20.91
CA LYS A 90 -8.73 -9.77 -22.02
C LYS A 90 -7.39 -10.47 -21.90
N GLY A 91 -6.58 -10.09 -20.89
CA GLY A 91 -5.22 -10.60 -20.67
C GLY A 91 -4.15 -9.90 -21.50
N SER A 92 -4.50 -8.82 -22.23
CA SER A 92 -3.50 -8.01 -22.95
C SER A 92 -2.59 -7.32 -21.96
N GLU A 93 -1.29 -7.43 -22.14
CA GLU A 93 -0.29 -6.85 -21.27
C GLU A 93 -0.05 -5.38 -21.64
N LEU A 94 -0.30 -4.47 -20.69
CA LEU A 94 -0.18 -3.02 -20.86
C LEU A 94 1.08 -2.47 -20.22
N LEU A 95 1.59 -3.16 -19.22
CA LEU A 95 2.87 -2.90 -18.57
C LEU A 95 3.59 -4.22 -18.32
N ASN A 96 4.86 -4.26 -18.69
CA ASN A 96 5.81 -5.30 -18.31
C ASN A 96 7.12 -4.60 -17.94
N ARG A 97 7.39 -4.48 -16.66
CA ARG A 97 8.53 -3.71 -16.17
C ARG A 97 9.35 -4.54 -15.20
N THR A 98 10.64 -4.66 -15.49
CA THR A 98 11.60 -5.23 -14.54
C THR A 98 11.73 -4.30 -13.34
N ILE A 99 11.63 -4.88 -12.15
CA ILE A 99 11.75 -4.19 -10.86
C ILE A 99 12.75 -4.93 -9.99
N GLU A 100 13.34 -4.23 -9.02
CA GLU A 100 14.15 -4.83 -7.98
C GLU A 100 13.39 -4.78 -6.66
N VAL A 101 13.06 -5.94 -6.11
CA VAL A 101 12.37 -6.08 -4.84
C VAL A 101 13.40 -6.21 -3.73
N LYS A 102 13.37 -5.28 -2.78
CA LYS A 102 14.25 -5.26 -1.61
C LYS A 102 13.54 -5.87 -0.40
N PRO A 103 14.29 -6.33 0.62
CA PRO A 103 13.69 -6.70 1.90
C PRO A 103 12.88 -5.55 2.49
N GLY A 104 11.69 -5.86 3.02
CA GLY A 104 10.78 -4.88 3.59
C GLY A 104 9.78 -4.32 2.59
N ILE A 105 9.31 -3.10 2.84
CA ILE A 105 8.28 -2.44 2.03
C ILE A 105 8.90 -1.87 0.75
N ASN A 106 8.32 -2.23 -0.38
CA ASN A 106 8.64 -1.72 -1.70
C ASN A 106 7.44 -0.96 -2.25
N MET A 107 7.71 0.14 -2.97
CA MET A 107 6.68 0.97 -3.60
C MET A 107 7.06 1.20 -5.07
N PHE A 108 6.18 0.81 -5.98
CA PHE A 108 6.39 0.95 -7.41
C PHE A 108 5.28 1.84 -7.99
N SER A 109 5.66 3.02 -8.49
CA SER A 109 4.72 3.92 -9.13
C SER A 109 4.36 3.40 -10.52
N VAL A 110 3.07 3.35 -10.81
CA VAL A 110 2.51 3.09 -12.13
C VAL A 110 1.84 4.36 -12.60
N THR A 111 2.48 5.03 -13.55
CA THR A 111 2.06 6.29 -14.14
C THR A 111 2.15 6.19 -15.66
N ASP A 112 1.52 7.12 -16.36
CA ASP A 112 1.68 7.33 -17.81
C ASP A 112 1.22 6.16 -18.72
N LEU A 113 0.36 5.27 -18.20
CA LEU A 113 -0.17 4.15 -19.00
C LEU A 113 -1.39 4.53 -19.85
N ASN A 114 -1.91 5.76 -19.77
CA ASN A 114 -3.13 6.19 -20.47
C ASN A 114 -4.26 5.16 -20.40
N LEU A 115 -4.49 4.62 -19.21
CA LEU A 115 -5.49 3.57 -19.00
C LEU A 115 -6.91 4.15 -19.15
N ALA A 116 -7.71 3.53 -20.03
CA ALA A 116 -9.13 3.85 -20.11
C ALA A 116 -9.87 3.41 -18.83
N PRO A 117 -11.01 4.06 -18.49
CA PRO A 117 -11.84 3.57 -17.40
C PRO A 117 -12.16 2.08 -17.55
N GLY A 118 -11.92 1.31 -16.50
CA GLY A 118 -12.06 -0.15 -16.57
C GLY A 118 -11.42 -0.89 -15.40
N VAL A 119 -11.32 -2.20 -15.55
CA VAL A 119 -10.71 -3.11 -14.59
C VAL A 119 -9.40 -3.64 -15.14
N TYR A 120 -8.38 -3.63 -14.30
CA TYR A 120 -7.04 -4.10 -14.62
C TYR A 120 -6.54 -5.08 -13.55
N TYR A 121 -5.62 -5.92 -13.94
CA TYR A 121 -5.02 -6.93 -13.08
C TYR A 121 -3.53 -6.68 -12.96
N ILE A 122 -3.05 -6.66 -11.73
CA ILE A 122 -1.65 -6.37 -11.39
C ILE A 122 -1.04 -7.62 -10.76
N GLN A 123 0.17 -7.97 -11.17
CA GLN A 123 0.92 -9.08 -10.60
C GLN A 123 2.42 -8.77 -10.62
N ILE A 124 3.15 -9.29 -9.62
CA ILE A 124 4.61 -9.32 -9.62
C ILE A 124 5.04 -10.79 -9.65
N VAL A 125 5.98 -11.10 -10.55
CA VAL A 125 6.56 -12.42 -10.73
C VAL A 125 8.08 -12.32 -10.54
N ASN A 126 8.65 -13.23 -9.76
CA ASN A 126 10.09 -13.37 -9.57
C ASN A 126 10.46 -14.86 -9.68
N GLY A 127 11.03 -15.24 -10.83
CA GLY A 127 11.31 -16.64 -11.15
C GLY A 127 10.04 -17.49 -11.14
N GLU A 128 9.99 -18.52 -10.32
CA GLU A 128 8.81 -19.40 -10.17
C GLU A 128 7.79 -18.89 -9.17
N ARG A 129 8.05 -17.76 -8.52
CA ARG A 129 7.18 -17.18 -7.49
C ARG A 129 6.42 -16.00 -8.05
N ALA A 130 5.17 -15.86 -7.61
CA ALA A 130 4.31 -14.76 -8.00
C ALA A 130 3.49 -14.27 -6.79
N THR A 131 3.13 -12.99 -6.81
CA THR A 131 2.08 -12.46 -5.92
C THR A 131 0.73 -13.06 -6.30
N GLU A 132 -0.24 -12.90 -5.44
CA GLU A 132 -1.64 -12.94 -5.86
C GLU A 132 -1.90 -11.90 -6.95
N VAL A 133 -3.04 -12.02 -7.65
CA VAL A 133 -3.45 -11.04 -8.65
C VAL A 133 -4.30 -9.97 -7.98
N LEU A 134 -3.87 -8.72 -8.05
CA LEU A 134 -4.66 -7.58 -7.60
C LEU A 134 -5.59 -7.08 -8.70
N LYS A 135 -6.76 -6.64 -8.28
CA LYS A 135 -7.71 -5.91 -9.14
C LYS A 135 -7.56 -4.42 -8.89
N GLU A 136 -7.30 -3.66 -9.95
CA GLU A 136 -7.29 -2.20 -9.97
C GLU A 136 -8.47 -1.68 -10.79
N VAL A 137 -9.11 -0.62 -10.31
CA VAL A 137 -10.24 0.03 -11.01
C VAL A 137 -9.83 1.44 -11.42
N ILE A 138 -9.89 1.72 -12.72
CA ILE A 138 -9.66 3.06 -13.27
C ILE A 138 -11.01 3.73 -13.56
N ARG A 139 -11.14 5.01 -13.19
CA ARG A 139 -12.34 5.84 -13.39
C ARG A 139 -12.06 7.02 -14.29
#